data_07ad14434a78a1cae8f01b4ddb99d154
#
_entry.id   07ad14434a78a1cae8f01b4ddb99d154
#
_cell.length_a   1.000
_cell.length_b   1.000
_cell.length_c   1.000
_cell.angle_alpha   90.00
_cell.angle_beta   90.00
_cell.angle_gamma   90.00
#
_symmetry.space_group_name_H-M   'P 1'
#
loop_
_entity.id
_entity.type
_entity.pdbx_description
1 polymer ?
#
loop_
_entity_poly.entity_id
_entity_poly.type
_entity_poly.pdbx_seq_one_letter_code
_entity_poly.pdbx_strand_id
1 'polypeptide(L)'
;MTLPKINKRQVLVATGATMVIVALGFVATRMGPLAPTNVTVIQVKSESLRPSVFGIGTVEARQSWLMGPTVAGRVLRVHVDVGQSVKAGQLLAEMDPVDLDQRLQAQEAALSKASSVQTAAQAQLADARARRDLATTNLNRQKELARQNFISPSALEGREQELKSAQAAFEAAQANLQASRQDAQRLQAERAAAVQQKQNTRLIAPADAVVLSRDAEAGSTVVAGQAVVRLANPASLWVRLRVDQARSSGLAVGLPAQITLRSRMQQVLAGRVERVELQADAVTEERIAQVMFDQIPAALSIGEMAEVTLQLQETDPALVVQQASVQTHQGRTGAWRLKDGALNFVSVQWGASSPDGRVQALSGLASGDTVVVYSDRPLSVGTRFKVVNSLVNKAQP
;
A
#
# COMPACT_ATOMS: atom_id res chain seq x y z
N MET A 1 -100.51 40.75 7.77
CA MET A 1 -99.19 40.03 7.65
C MET A 1 -98.12 41.12 7.77
N THR A 2 -97.58 41.36 8.98
CA THR A 2 -96.60 42.37 9.26
C THR A 2 -95.19 41.82 9.08
N LEU A 3 -94.44 42.37 8.11
CA LEU A 3 -93.00 42.04 7.87
C LEU A 3 -92.16 42.53 9.07
N PRO A 4 -91.25 41.71 9.59
CA PRO A 4 -90.42 42.12 10.71
C PRO A 4 -89.43 43.21 10.26
N LYS A 5 -89.39 44.33 10.98
CA LYS A 5 -88.42 45.45 10.82
C LYS A 5 -87.02 44.87 11.15
N ILE A 6 -86.18 44.61 10.13
CA ILE A 6 -84.80 44.27 10.33
C ILE A 6 -84.03 45.45 10.90
N ASN A 7 -83.50 45.26 12.09
CA ASN A 7 -82.81 46.32 12.86
C ASN A 7 -81.44 46.56 12.20
N LYS A 8 -81.17 47.84 11.84
CA LYS A 8 -79.95 48.30 11.14
C LYS A 8 -78.66 47.72 11.83
N ARG A 9 -78.69 47.54 13.13
CA ARG A 9 -77.60 46.96 13.90
C ARG A 9 -77.40 45.42 13.60
N GLN A 10 -78.48 44.71 13.33
CA GLN A 10 -78.39 43.25 13.00
C GLN A 10 -77.83 43.07 11.57
N VAL A 11 -78.15 43.93 10.64
CA VAL A 11 -77.59 43.92 9.29
C VAL A 11 -76.08 44.22 9.31
N LEU A 12 -75.68 45.21 10.12
CA LEU A 12 -74.28 45.62 10.24
C LEU A 12 -73.44 44.58 10.91
N VAL A 13 -73.96 43.86 11.88
CA VAL A 13 -73.28 42.68 12.52
C VAL A 13 -73.21 41.50 11.56
N ALA A 14 -74.27 41.22 10.82
CA ALA A 14 -74.31 40.14 9.83
C ALA A 14 -73.29 40.38 8.67
N THR A 15 -73.22 41.62 8.14
CA THR A 15 -72.24 41.98 7.09
C THR A 15 -70.81 41.95 7.64
N GLY A 16 -70.55 42.42 8.87
CA GLY A 16 -69.25 42.29 9.54
C GLY A 16 -68.80 40.83 9.73
N ALA A 17 -69.72 39.99 10.20
CA ALA A 17 -69.45 38.56 10.37
C ALA A 17 -69.16 37.84 9.02
N THR A 18 -69.91 38.17 7.96
CA THR A 18 -69.69 37.63 6.62
C THR A 18 -68.33 38.06 6.07
N MET A 19 -67.92 39.34 6.29
CA MET A 19 -66.65 39.86 5.84
C MET A 19 -65.47 39.17 6.59
N VAL A 20 -65.61 38.94 7.88
CA VAL A 20 -64.63 38.19 8.66
C VAL A 20 -64.49 36.73 8.21
N ILE A 21 -65.63 36.06 7.93
CA ILE A 21 -65.63 34.69 7.39
C ILE A 21 -64.98 34.63 6.00
N VAL A 22 -65.26 35.60 5.12
CA VAL A 22 -64.63 35.68 3.79
C VAL A 22 -63.15 35.98 3.91
N ALA A 23 -62.74 36.90 4.81
CA ALA A 23 -61.34 37.22 5.07
C ALA A 23 -60.59 36.00 5.69
N LEU A 24 -61.16 35.29 6.64
CA LEU A 24 -60.62 34.07 7.21
C LEU A 24 -60.53 32.96 6.13
N GLY A 25 -61.55 32.78 5.30
CA GLY A 25 -61.54 31.86 4.18
C GLY A 25 -60.43 32.21 3.15
N PHE A 26 -60.21 33.48 2.86
CA PHE A 26 -59.16 33.96 1.95
C PHE A 26 -57.77 33.68 2.56
N VAL A 27 -57.55 34.00 3.81
CA VAL A 27 -56.28 33.71 4.52
C VAL A 27 -56.04 32.21 4.62
N ALA A 28 -57.09 31.43 4.97
CA ALA A 28 -56.96 29.95 5.05
C ALA A 28 -56.61 29.30 3.72
N THR A 29 -57.09 29.81 2.58
CA THR A 29 -56.82 29.27 1.23
C THR A 29 -55.56 29.78 0.61
N ARG A 30 -55.04 30.96 1.00
CA ARG A 30 -53.80 31.55 0.43
C ARG A 30 -52.58 31.46 1.31
N MET A 31 -52.71 31.52 2.64
CA MET A 31 -51.59 31.51 3.61
C MET A 31 -51.74 30.41 4.69
N GLY A 32 -52.91 29.77 4.81
CA GLY A 32 -53.24 28.79 5.81
C GLY A 32 -52.96 27.35 5.38
N PRO A 33 -53.43 26.37 6.15
CA PRO A 33 -53.20 24.94 5.92
C PRO A 33 -53.85 24.40 4.66
N LEU A 34 -54.76 25.15 4.01
CA LEU A 34 -55.41 24.81 2.74
C LEU A 34 -54.70 25.43 1.51
N ALA A 35 -53.64 26.23 1.71
CA ALA A 35 -52.86 26.79 0.63
C ALA A 35 -52.11 25.69 -0.15
N PRO A 36 -52.01 25.80 -1.50
CA PRO A 36 -51.27 24.83 -2.30
C PRO A 36 -49.80 24.82 -1.91
N THR A 37 -49.23 23.61 -1.77
CA THR A 37 -47.80 23.40 -1.47
C THR A 37 -46.99 23.71 -2.73
N ASN A 38 -46.00 24.60 -2.61
CA ASN A 38 -45.09 24.84 -3.72
C ASN A 38 -44.11 23.72 -3.87
N VAL A 39 -43.97 23.23 -5.10
CA VAL A 39 -43.05 22.12 -5.42
C VAL A 39 -42.17 22.51 -6.62
N THR A 40 -40.90 22.12 -6.58
CA THR A 40 -40.05 22.12 -7.76
C THR A 40 -39.99 20.70 -8.32
N VAL A 41 -40.00 20.60 -9.62
CA VAL A 41 -40.04 19.32 -10.31
C VAL A 41 -38.91 19.19 -11.33
N ILE A 42 -38.52 17.96 -11.62
CA ILE A 42 -37.59 17.65 -12.69
C ILE A 42 -38.15 16.47 -13.51
N GLN A 43 -37.82 16.44 -14.78
CA GLN A 43 -38.15 15.33 -15.66
C GLN A 43 -37.08 14.23 -15.56
N VAL A 44 -37.51 13.00 -15.42
CA VAL A 44 -36.64 11.81 -15.43
C VAL A 44 -36.09 11.62 -16.83
N LYS A 45 -34.76 11.62 -16.94
CA LYS A 45 -34.04 11.43 -18.20
C LYS A 45 -33.16 10.17 -18.14
N SER A 46 -32.88 9.60 -19.29
CA SER A 46 -31.90 8.54 -19.41
C SER A 46 -30.53 9.17 -19.67
N GLU A 47 -29.64 9.07 -18.71
CA GLU A 47 -28.28 9.61 -18.77
C GLU A 47 -27.31 8.60 -18.15
N SER A 48 -26.05 8.64 -18.55
CA SER A 48 -24.99 7.90 -17.86
C SER A 48 -24.54 8.66 -16.62
N LEU A 49 -24.19 7.93 -15.57
CA LEU A 49 -23.62 8.50 -14.36
C LEU A 49 -22.14 8.13 -14.25
N ARG A 50 -21.38 9.04 -13.68
CA ARG A 50 -20.00 8.78 -13.21
C ARG A 50 -20.04 8.67 -11.70
N PRO A 51 -20.26 7.48 -11.16
CA PRO A 51 -20.27 7.28 -9.72
C PRO A 51 -18.88 7.57 -9.16
N SER A 52 -18.83 7.98 -7.91
CA SER A 52 -17.55 8.12 -7.21
C SER A 52 -17.61 7.47 -5.85
N VAL A 53 -16.45 7.08 -5.39
CA VAL A 53 -16.25 6.54 -4.05
C VAL A 53 -15.30 7.47 -3.31
N PHE A 54 -15.73 7.91 -2.16
CA PHE A 54 -14.94 8.71 -1.23
C PHE A 54 -14.32 7.81 -0.17
N GLY A 55 -13.10 8.13 0.20
CA GLY A 55 -12.41 7.49 1.32
C GLY A 55 -11.39 8.42 1.94
N ILE A 56 -10.94 8.04 3.12
CA ILE A 56 -9.88 8.74 3.85
C ILE A 56 -8.67 7.83 3.88
N GLY A 57 -7.49 8.40 3.69
CA GLY A 57 -6.24 7.66 3.71
C GLY A 57 -5.11 8.41 4.37
N THR A 58 -3.99 7.74 4.48
CA THR A 58 -2.73 8.31 4.97
C THR A 58 -1.66 8.19 3.91
N VAL A 59 -0.80 9.19 3.82
CA VAL A 59 0.37 9.17 2.96
C VAL A 59 1.39 8.21 3.56
N GLU A 60 1.79 7.21 2.78
CA GLU A 60 2.80 6.22 3.18
C GLU A 60 3.86 6.12 2.09
N ALA A 61 5.04 5.65 2.45
CA ALA A 61 6.06 5.29 1.48
C ALA A 61 5.87 3.83 1.04
N ARG A 62 5.80 3.59 -0.26
CA ARG A 62 5.79 2.23 -0.83
C ARG A 62 7.06 1.46 -0.47
N GLN A 63 8.21 2.18 -0.45
CA GLN A 63 9.51 1.63 -0.10
C GLN A 63 10.00 2.27 1.19
N SER A 64 10.11 1.46 2.23
CA SER A 64 10.67 1.84 3.53
C SER A 64 11.59 0.73 4.03
N TRP A 65 12.64 1.10 4.75
CA TRP A 65 13.63 0.17 5.27
C TRP A 65 13.83 0.39 6.76
N LEU A 66 13.86 -0.71 7.50
CA LEU A 66 14.21 -0.78 8.91
C LEU A 66 15.68 -1.17 8.98
N MET A 67 16.57 -0.18 9.17
CA MET A 67 18.01 -0.41 9.21
C MET A 67 18.42 -0.78 10.63
N GLY A 68 18.77 -2.04 10.82
CA GLY A 68 19.22 -2.60 12.09
C GLY A 68 20.30 -3.65 11.92
N PRO A 69 20.98 -4.06 13.00
CA PRO A 69 22.05 -5.05 12.96
C PRO A 69 21.47 -6.46 12.73
N THR A 70 22.29 -7.32 12.12
CA THR A 70 21.99 -8.75 11.94
C THR A 70 22.30 -9.59 13.19
N VAL A 71 23.08 -9.04 14.11
CA VAL A 71 23.48 -9.65 15.39
C VAL A 71 23.30 -8.62 16.49
N ALA A 72 22.84 -9.07 17.65
CA ALA A 72 22.71 -8.17 18.82
C ALA A 72 24.03 -7.50 19.17
N GLY A 73 23.98 -6.21 19.49
CA GLY A 73 25.18 -5.44 19.84
C GLY A 73 24.84 -4.03 20.31
N ARG A 74 25.87 -3.30 20.72
CA ARG A 74 25.76 -1.90 21.11
C ARG A 74 25.98 -0.99 19.90
N VAL A 75 25.18 0.05 19.77
CA VAL A 75 25.38 1.11 18.78
C VAL A 75 26.58 1.95 19.20
N LEU A 76 27.62 1.98 18.37
CA LEU A 76 28.81 2.78 18.60
C LEU A 76 28.55 4.25 18.23
N ARG A 77 27.99 4.48 17.03
CA ARG A 77 27.72 5.83 16.52
C ARG A 77 26.59 5.81 15.49
N VAL A 78 25.79 6.86 15.47
CA VAL A 78 24.82 7.16 14.41
C VAL A 78 25.28 8.40 13.66
N HIS A 79 25.40 8.32 12.33
CA HIS A 79 25.99 9.37 11.48
C HIS A 79 24.97 10.26 10.79
N VAL A 80 23.68 9.94 10.92
CA VAL A 80 22.59 10.63 10.22
C VAL A 80 21.52 11.11 11.20
N ASP A 81 20.76 12.12 10.81
CA ASP A 81 19.67 12.66 11.62
C ASP A 81 18.33 12.63 10.89
N VAL A 82 17.23 12.78 11.65
CA VAL A 82 15.87 12.78 11.15
C VAL A 82 15.66 13.89 10.11
N GLY A 83 15.02 13.56 8.99
CA GLY A 83 14.81 14.47 7.87
C GLY A 83 16.00 14.59 6.91
N GLN A 84 17.16 14.01 7.23
CA GLN A 84 18.34 14.03 6.36
C GLN A 84 18.14 13.11 5.15
N SER A 85 18.51 13.61 3.96
CA SER A 85 18.59 12.79 2.74
C SER A 85 19.90 12.01 2.73
N VAL A 86 19.83 10.73 2.42
CA VAL A 86 20.96 9.80 2.33
C VAL A 86 21.05 9.17 0.95
N LYS A 87 22.25 8.84 0.51
CA LYS A 87 22.53 8.20 -0.77
C LYS A 87 22.71 6.69 -0.59
N ALA A 88 22.43 5.92 -1.64
CA ALA A 88 22.76 4.50 -1.69
C ALA A 88 24.24 4.27 -1.33
N GLY A 89 24.52 3.31 -0.43
CA GLY A 89 25.86 3.01 0.07
C GLY A 89 26.37 3.95 1.17
N GLN A 90 25.64 4.99 1.56
CA GLN A 90 26.03 5.89 2.64
C GLN A 90 25.97 5.17 3.99
N LEU A 91 26.98 5.39 4.84
CA LEU A 91 27.03 4.88 6.20
C LEU A 91 26.03 5.63 7.08
N LEU A 92 25.12 4.90 7.73
CA LEU A 92 24.07 5.42 8.60
C LEU A 92 24.43 5.32 10.07
N ALA A 93 24.91 4.14 10.47
CA ALA A 93 25.32 3.86 11.83
C ALA A 93 26.40 2.78 11.88
N GLU A 94 27.13 2.73 12.96
CA GLU A 94 28.14 1.71 13.26
C GLU A 94 27.80 1.03 14.58
N MET A 95 27.85 -0.29 14.57
CA MET A 95 27.78 -1.11 15.76
C MET A 95 29.17 -1.28 16.35
N ASP A 96 29.24 -1.45 17.67
CA ASP A 96 30.49 -1.76 18.35
C ASP A 96 31.02 -3.11 17.85
N PRO A 97 32.21 -3.16 17.24
CA PRO A 97 32.74 -4.39 16.66
C PRO A 97 33.21 -5.41 17.69
N VAL A 98 33.07 -5.19 18.98
CA VAL A 98 33.51 -6.01 20.12
C VAL A 98 34.24 -7.29 19.71
N ASP A 99 35.55 -7.41 19.94
CA ASP A 99 36.39 -8.59 19.64
C ASP A 99 36.46 -9.06 18.16
N LEU A 100 35.70 -8.45 17.24
CA LEU A 100 35.71 -8.89 15.84
C LEU A 100 37.07 -8.62 15.16
N ASP A 101 37.76 -7.56 15.55
CA ASP A 101 39.08 -7.25 15.02
C ASP A 101 40.11 -8.28 15.49
N GLN A 102 40.10 -8.63 16.79
CA GLN A 102 40.96 -9.66 17.36
C GLN A 102 40.65 -11.03 16.75
N ARG A 103 39.37 -11.32 16.57
CA ARG A 103 38.94 -12.58 15.94
C ARG A 103 39.39 -12.67 14.48
N LEU A 104 39.28 -11.57 13.73
CA LEU A 104 39.77 -11.52 12.34
C LEU A 104 41.29 -11.73 12.29
N GLN A 105 42.05 -11.06 13.18
CA GLN A 105 43.51 -11.22 13.27
C GLN A 105 43.91 -12.67 13.61
N ALA A 106 43.16 -13.34 14.50
CA ALA A 106 43.41 -14.74 14.83
C ALA A 106 43.16 -15.65 13.63
N GLN A 107 42.11 -15.40 12.85
CA GLN A 107 41.83 -16.18 11.63
C GLN A 107 42.88 -15.94 10.54
N GLU A 108 43.40 -14.73 10.41
CA GLU A 108 44.50 -14.41 9.48
C GLU A 108 45.80 -15.13 9.86
N ALA A 109 46.13 -15.17 11.14
CA ALA A 109 47.29 -15.94 11.62
C ALA A 109 47.11 -17.46 11.39
N ALA A 110 45.91 -18.02 11.62
CA ALA A 110 45.61 -19.43 11.37
C ALA A 110 45.74 -19.76 9.86
N LEU A 111 45.22 -18.90 8.97
CA LEU A 111 45.33 -19.09 7.53
C LEU A 111 46.81 -19.00 7.06
N SER A 112 47.60 -18.09 7.61
CA SER A 112 49.02 -17.96 7.32
C SER A 112 49.78 -19.22 7.69
N LYS A 113 49.49 -19.82 8.90
CA LYS A 113 50.05 -21.08 9.31
C LYS A 113 49.67 -22.23 8.36
N ALA A 114 48.41 -22.35 7.97
CA ALA A 114 47.93 -23.38 7.05
C ALA A 114 48.60 -23.24 5.67
N SER A 115 48.81 -22.05 5.18
CA SER A 115 49.54 -21.76 3.92
C SER A 115 51.00 -22.28 4.02
N SER A 116 51.66 -22.06 5.14
CA SER A 116 53.03 -22.59 5.40
C SER A 116 53.04 -24.12 5.41
N VAL A 117 52.06 -24.76 6.06
CA VAL A 117 51.90 -26.23 6.08
C VAL A 117 51.68 -26.78 4.66
N GLN A 118 50.83 -26.11 3.88
CA GLN A 118 50.59 -26.50 2.48
C GLN A 118 51.88 -26.40 1.62
N THR A 119 52.69 -25.37 1.83
CA THR A 119 53.97 -25.21 1.13
C THR A 119 54.94 -26.35 1.51
N ALA A 120 55.01 -26.70 2.79
CA ALA A 120 55.80 -27.82 3.25
C ALA A 120 55.34 -29.16 2.65
N ALA A 121 54.03 -29.43 2.64
CA ALA A 121 53.45 -30.61 2.01
C ALA A 121 53.73 -30.68 0.48
N GLN A 122 53.77 -29.54 -0.19
CA GLN A 122 54.10 -29.47 -1.59
C GLN A 122 55.58 -29.82 -1.87
N ALA A 123 56.48 -29.38 -0.98
CA ALA A 123 57.91 -29.76 -1.05
C ALA A 123 58.07 -31.26 -0.77
N GLN A 124 57.37 -31.86 0.20
CA GLN A 124 57.37 -33.28 0.48
C GLN A 124 56.87 -34.11 -0.70
N LEU A 125 55.81 -33.66 -1.39
CA LEU A 125 55.31 -34.29 -2.61
C LEU A 125 56.37 -34.26 -3.73
N ALA A 126 57.08 -33.14 -3.90
CA ALA A 126 58.13 -33.03 -4.89
C ALA A 126 59.31 -33.99 -4.63
N ASP A 127 59.74 -34.13 -3.36
CA ASP A 127 60.75 -35.10 -2.95
C ASP A 127 60.29 -36.55 -3.20
N ALA A 128 59.10 -36.93 -2.74
CA ALA A 128 58.54 -38.25 -2.93
C ALA A 128 58.40 -38.59 -4.44
N ARG A 129 58.01 -37.64 -5.25
CA ARG A 129 57.95 -37.79 -6.71
C ARG A 129 59.34 -38.08 -7.31
N ALA A 130 60.34 -37.31 -6.93
CA ALA A 130 61.71 -37.52 -7.41
C ALA A 130 62.26 -38.91 -7.06
N ARG A 131 61.98 -39.38 -5.83
CA ARG A 131 62.35 -40.73 -5.37
C ARG A 131 61.68 -41.84 -6.17
N ARG A 132 60.38 -41.71 -6.42
CA ARG A 132 59.62 -42.66 -7.26
C ARG A 132 60.12 -42.67 -8.67
N ASP A 133 60.42 -41.53 -9.27
CA ASP A 133 60.93 -41.42 -10.65
C ASP A 133 62.34 -42.06 -10.76
N LEU A 134 63.19 -41.86 -9.74
CA LEU A 134 64.50 -42.50 -9.66
C LEU A 134 64.34 -44.05 -9.51
N ALA A 135 63.48 -44.52 -8.62
CA ALA A 135 63.24 -45.97 -8.46
C ALA A 135 62.70 -46.56 -9.76
N THR A 136 61.81 -45.87 -10.48
CA THR A 136 61.31 -46.32 -11.78
C THR A 136 62.41 -46.46 -12.81
N THR A 137 63.29 -45.45 -12.90
CA THR A 137 64.41 -45.46 -13.81
C THR A 137 65.41 -46.61 -13.52
N ASN A 138 65.71 -46.80 -12.24
CA ASN A 138 66.56 -47.87 -11.77
C ASN A 138 65.96 -49.28 -12.07
N LEU A 139 64.67 -49.49 -11.80
CA LEU A 139 63.97 -50.73 -12.11
C LEU A 139 64.00 -51.00 -13.65
N ASN A 140 63.73 -50.03 -14.48
CA ASN A 140 63.73 -50.16 -15.93
C ASN A 140 65.14 -50.55 -16.45
N ARG A 141 66.19 -49.95 -15.90
CA ARG A 141 67.60 -50.38 -16.17
C ARG A 141 67.90 -51.82 -15.75
N GLN A 142 67.44 -52.21 -14.57
CA GLN A 142 67.63 -53.53 -14.04
C GLN A 142 66.86 -54.63 -14.84
N LYS A 143 65.62 -54.26 -15.29
CA LYS A 143 64.85 -55.16 -16.17
C LYS A 143 65.51 -55.40 -17.49
N GLU A 144 66.24 -54.45 -18.06
CA GLU A 144 66.99 -54.63 -19.29
C GLU A 144 68.23 -55.51 -19.05
N LEU A 145 68.95 -55.34 -17.91
CA LEU A 145 70.05 -56.20 -17.53
C LEU A 145 69.61 -57.62 -17.23
N ALA A 146 68.42 -57.82 -16.64
CA ALA A 146 67.86 -59.17 -16.39
C ALA A 146 67.51 -59.89 -17.68
N ARG A 147 67.00 -59.20 -18.71
CA ARG A 147 66.77 -59.81 -20.05
C ARG A 147 68.02 -60.30 -20.70
N GLN A 148 69.15 -59.69 -20.33
CA GLN A 148 70.48 -60.12 -20.82
C GLN A 148 71.17 -61.17 -19.88
N ASN A 149 70.48 -61.67 -18.80
CA ASN A 149 70.97 -62.59 -17.80
C ASN A 149 72.14 -62.01 -16.96
N PHE A 150 72.32 -60.69 -16.83
CA PHE A 150 73.41 -60.09 -16.06
C PHE A 150 73.10 -59.94 -14.55
N ILE A 151 71.87 -60.17 -14.12
CA ILE A 151 71.45 -60.02 -12.70
C ILE A 151 70.60 -61.18 -12.26
N SER A 152 70.56 -61.43 -10.93
CA SER A 152 69.74 -62.49 -10.33
C SER A 152 68.25 -62.06 -10.24
N PRO A 153 67.34 -63.05 -10.21
CA PRO A 153 65.88 -62.73 -9.98
C PRO A 153 65.62 -61.98 -8.69
N SER A 154 66.33 -62.32 -7.62
CA SER A 154 66.12 -61.68 -6.28
C SER A 154 66.58 -60.18 -6.32
N ALA A 155 67.60 -59.84 -7.12
CA ALA A 155 68.04 -58.46 -7.29
C ALA A 155 66.95 -57.59 -8.01
N LEU A 156 66.23 -58.21 -8.99
CA LEU A 156 65.12 -57.56 -9.68
C LEU A 156 63.94 -57.40 -8.75
N GLU A 157 63.58 -58.44 -7.98
CA GLU A 157 62.50 -58.37 -6.97
C GLU A 157 62.75 -57.25 -5.94
N GLY A 158 64.02 -57.12 -5.49
CA GLY A 158 64.42 -56.03 -4.59
C GLY A 158 64.13 -54.61 -5.16
N ARG A 159 64.39 -54.40 -6.49
CA ARG A 159 64.08 -53.14 -7.15
C ARG A 159 62.56 -52.92 -7.38
N GLU A 160 61.82 -53.97 -7.64
CA GLU A 160 60.37 -53.90 -7.71
C GLU A 160 59.75 -53.50 -6.36
N GLN A 161 60.24 -54.05 -5.24
CA GLN A 161 59.84 -53.70 -3.91
C GLN A 161 60.23 -52.24 -3.57
N GLU A 162 61.39 -51.75 -3.98
CA GLU A 162 61.82 -50.38 -3.81
C GLU A 162 60.89 -49.40 -4.56
N LEU A 163 60.55 -49.70 -5.83
CA LEU A 163 59.54 -48.88 -6.58
C LEU A 163 58.19 -48.91 -5.89
N LYS A 164 57.70 -50.06 -5.43
CA LYS A 164 56.43 -50.19 -4.72
C LYS A 164 56.39 -49.35 -3.46
N SER A 165 57.48 -49.30 -2.68
CA SER A 165 57.63 -48.47 -1.51
C SER A 165 57.64 -46.96 -1.86
N ALA A 166 58.43 -46.61 -2.89
CA ALA A 166 58.48 -45.20 -3.37
C ALA A 166 57.13 -44.69 -3.91
N GLN A 167 56.38 -45.58 -4.57
CA GLN A 167 55.03 -45.27 -5.07
C GLN A 167 54.06 -45.02 -3.92
N ALA A 168 54.07 -45.89 -2.88
CA ALA A 168 53.24 -45.70 -1.69
C ALA A 168 53.58 -44.36 -0.95
N ALA A 169 54.89 -44.03 -0.86
CA ALA A 169 55.33 -42.79 -0.26
C ALA A 169 54.85 -41.55 -1.07
N PHE A 170 54.86 -41.63 -2.42
CA PHE A 170 54.33 -40.56 -3.28
C PHE A 170 52.81 -40.41 -3.10
N GLU A 171 52.05 -41.48 -3.07
CA GLU A 171 50.60 -41.46 -2.85
C GLU A 171 50.23 -40.84 -1.46
N ALA A 172 51.00 -41.23 -0.42
CA ALA A 172 50.84 -40.66 0.92
C ALA A 172 51.12 -39.14 0.93
N ALA A 173 52.20 -38.71 0.28
CA ALA A 173 52.54 -37.28 0.18
C ALA A 173 51.49 -36.49 -0.63
N GLN A 174 50.94 -37.12 -1.69
CA GLN A 174 49.83 -36.52 -2.48
C GLN A 174 48.58 -36.34 -1.64
N ALA A 175 48.20 -37.36 -0.86
CA ALA A 175 47.06 -37.29 0.05
C ALA A 175 47.27 -36.21 1.15
N ASN A 176 48.49 -36.11 1.68
CA ASN A 176 48.84 -35.07 2.68
C ASN A 176 48.72 -33.64 2.08
N LEU A 177 49.20 -33.42 0.86
CA LEU A 177 49.02 -32.15 0.19
C LEU A 177 47.53 -31.85 -0.04
N GLN A 178 46.76 -32.83 -0.44
CA GLN A 178 45.32 -32.65 -0.62
C GLN A 178 44.62 -32.28 0.70
N ALA A 179 44.96 -32.93 1.80
CA ALA A 179 44.42 -32.60 3.13
C ALA A 179 44.82 -31.18 3.58
N SER A 180 46.08 -30.76 3.37
CA SER A 180 46.54 -29.41 3.72
C SER A 180 45.86 -28.34 2.88
N ARG A 181 45.55 -28.60 1.61
CA ARG A 181 44.77 -27.71 0.75
C ARG A 181 43.34 -27.52 1.26
N GLN A 182 42.69 -28.62 1.63
CA GLN A 182 41.33 -28.56 2.19
C GLN A 182 41.27 -27.79 3.51
N ASP A 183 42.27 -27.95 4.37
CA ASP A 183 42.36 -27.20 5.62
C ASP A 183 42.56 -25.69 5.36
N ALA A 184 43.43 -25.32 4.43
CA ALA A 184 43.60 -23.91 4.04
C ALA A 184 42.32 -23.32 3.44
N GLN A 185 41.58 -24.06 2.62
CA GLN A 185 40.29 -23.63 2.10
C GLN A 185 39.23 -23.42 3.19
N ARG A 186 39.16 -24.33 4.20
CA ARG A 186 38.29 -24.18 5.35
C ARG A 186 38.60 -22.90 6.12
N LEU A 187 39.87 -22.66 6.46
CA LEU A 187 40.29 -21.45 7.18
C LEU A 187 40.07 -20.16 6.36
N GLN A 188 40.21 -20.23 5.03
CA GLN A 188 39.90 -19.12 4.15
C GLN A 188 38.39 -18.78 4.21
N ALA A 189 37.51 -19.80 4.20
CA ALA A 189 36.06 -19.58 4.36
C ALA A 189 35.70 -19.01 5.74
N GLU A 190 36.35 -19.49 6.81
CA GLU A 190 36.15 -18.96 8.18
C GLU A 190 36.58 -17.48 8.28
N ARG A 191 37.73 -17.11 7.67
CA ARG A 191 38.17 -15.71 7.58
C ARG A 191 37.16 -14.86 6.80
N ALA A 192 36.67 -15.35 5.65
CA ALA A 192 35.66 -14.63 4.85
C ALA A 192 34.37 -14.39 5.67
N ALA A 193 33.93 -15.37 6.45
CA ALA A 193 32.78 -15.21 7.36
C ALA A 193 33.04 -14.14 8.44
N ALA A 194 34.22 -14.11 9.03
CA ALA A 194 34.60 -13.10 10.02
C ALA A 194 34.63 -11.68 9.41
N VAL A 195 35.16 -11.53 8.18
CA VAL A 195 35.13 -10.25 7.43
C VAL A 195 33.69 -9.80 7.19
N GLN A 196 32.83 -10.72 6.72
CA GLN A 196 31.41 -10.39 6.48
C GLN A 196 30.70 -9.99 7.79
N GLN A 197 30.98 -10.67 8.89
CA GLN A 197 30.41 -10.31 10.19
C GLN A 197 30.86 -8.90 10.62
N LYS A 198 32.11 -8.54 10.41
CA LYS A 198 32.59 -7.17 10.66
C LYS A 198 31.92 -6.15 9.72
N GLN A 199 31.74 -6.47 8.44
CA GLN A 199 31.02 -5.59 7.52
C GLN A 199 29.57 -5.36 7.95
N ASN A 200 28.90 -6.38 8.49
CA ASN A 200 27.51 -6.28 8.96
C ASN A 200 27.36 -5.40 10.21
N THR A 201 28.45 -4.99 10.88
CA THR A 201 28.40 -3.98 11.95
C THR A 201 28.19 -2.56 11.41
N ARG A 202 28.34 -2.35 10.10
CA ARG A 202 28.13 -1.07 9.44
C ARG A 202 26.77 -1.06 8.77
N LEU A 203 25.87 -0.21 9.24
CA LEU A 203 24.55 -0.05 8.65
C LEU A 203 24.64 0.96 7.51
N ILE A 204 24.42 0.51 6.29
CA ILE A 204 24.52 1.32 5.07
C ILE A 204 23.16 1.44 4.37
N ALA A 205 22.88 2.58 3.77
CA ALA A 205 21.65 2.84 3.03
C ALA A 205 21.56 1.95 1.79
N PRO A 206 20.46 1.19 1.58
CA PRO A 206 20.28 0.31 0.43
C PRO A 206 19.96 1.08 -0.85
N ALA A 207 19.41 2.29 -0.74
CA ALA A 207 18.99 3.16 -1.85
C ALA A 207 19.00 4.63 -1.40
N ASP A 208 18.79 5.54 -2.36
CA ASP A 208 18.53 6.95 -2.05
C ASP A 208 17.24 7.07 -1.23
N ALA A 209 17.30 7.70 -0.07
CA ALA A 209 16.22 7.74 0.90
C ALA A 209 16.29 8.98 1.81
N VAL A 210 15.24 9.15 2.61
CA VAL A 210 15.19 10.13 3.71
C VAL A 210 15.05 9.39 5.03
N VAL A 211 15.74 9.86 6.06
CA VAL A 211 15.66 9.34 7.43
C VAL A 211 14.33 9.76 8.05
N LEU A 212 13.50 8.77 8.42
CA LEU A 212 12.21 9.01 9.08
C LEU A 212 12.35 9.12 10.59
N SER A 213 13.12 8.21 11.18
CA SER A 213 13.36 8.18 12.63
C SER A 213 14.72 7.58 12.97
N ARG A 214 15.20 7.93 14.15
CA ARG A 214 16.31 7.27 14.84
C ARG A 214 15.70 6.54 16.03
N ASP A 215 15.69 5.23 15.97
CA ASP A 215 15.05 4.39 17.00
C ASP A 215 16.04 3.97 18.09
N ALA A 216 17.35 4.18 17.85
CA ALA A 216 18.42 3.92 18.81
C ALA A 216 19.54 4.94 18.68
N GLU A 217 20.14 5.30 19.83
CA GLU A 217 21.24 6.24 19.96
C GLU A 217 22.57 5.54 20.27
N ALA A 218 23.67 6.27 20.10
CA ALA A 218 24.99 5.78 20.50
C ALA A 218 25.00 5.35 21.98
N GLY A 219 25.54 4.16 22.24
CA GLY A 219 25.52 3.51 23.55
C GLY A 219 24.33 2.59 23.82
N SER A 220 23.25 2.66 23.02
CA SER A 220 22.11 1.76 23.14
C SER A 220 22.47 0.34 22.71
N THR A 221 21.93 -0.66 23.40
CA THR A 221 22.03 -2.07 23.00
C THR A 221 20.77 -2.45 22.25
N VAL A 222 20.93 -3.01 21.05
CA VAL A 222 19.85 -3.42 20.14
C VAL A 222 19.96 -4.90 19.83
N VAL A 223 18.82 -5.56 19.65
CA VAL A 223 18.77 -6.97 19.25
C VAL A 223 18.80 -7.09 17.71
N ALA A 224 19.08 -8.29 17.22
CA ALA A 224 19.05 -8.56 15.80
C ALA A 224 17.66 -8.23 15.20
N GLY A 225 17.65 -7.49 14.08
CA GLY A 225 16.43 -7.06 13.41
C GLY A 225 15.73 -5.84 14.01
N GLN A 226 16.15 -5.35 15.18
CA GLN A 226 15.62 -4.10 15.74
C GLN A 226 16.17 -2.91 14.94
N ALA A 227 15.28 -2.00 14.53
CA ALA A 227 15.69 -0.82 13.79
C ALA A 227 16.53 0.13 14.64
N VAL A 228 17.61 0.62 14.08
CA VAL A 228 18.41 1.76 14.58
C VAL A 228 17.99 3.04 13.85
N VAL A 229 17.77 2.93 12.54
CA VAL A 229 17.35 4.03 11.69
C VAL A 229 16.24 3.53 10.74
N ARG A 230 15.19 4.32 10.55
CA ARG A 230 14.15 4.06 9.55
C ARG A 230 14.35 4.99 8.37
N LEU A 231 14.28 4.41 7.19
CA LEU A 231 14.41 5.11 5.92
C LEU A 231 13.14 4.97 5.09
N ALA A 232 12.84 5.97 4.27
CA ALA A 232 11.83 5.88 3.24
C ALA A 232 12.29 6.52 1.94
N ASN A 233 11.81 5.99 0.83
CA ASN A 233 12.03 6.58 -0.48
C ASN A 233 11.00 7.70 -0.73
N PRO A 234 11.39 8.97 -0.78
CA PRO A 234 10.47 10.09 -1.00
C PRO A 234 9.84 10.10 -2.40
N ALA A 235 10.44 9.39 -3.36
CA ALA A 235 9.89 9.25 -4.72
C ALA A 235 8.84 8.13 -4.84
N SER A 236 8.56 7.40 -3.76
CA SER A 236 7.66 6.25 -3.77
C SER A 236 6.42 6.46 -2.87
N LEU A 237 5.98 7.70 -2.71
CA LEU A 237 4.85 8.03 -1.85
C LEU A 237 3.52 7.73 -2.55
N TRP A 238 2.60 7.17 -1.79
CA TRP A 238 1.22 6.92 -2.18
C TRP A 238 0.26 7.22 -1.02
N VAL A 239 -1.03 7.23 -1.29
CA VAL A 239 -2.07 7.29 -0.26
C VAL A 239 -2.60 5.88 -0.03
N ARG A 240 -2.50 5.37 1.19
CA ARG A 240 -3.19 4.16 1.62
C ARG A 240 -4.61 4.55 2.00
N LEU A 241 -5.51 4.38 1.03
CA LEU A 241 -6.91 4.76 1.09
C LEU A 241 -7.75 3.65 1.72
N ARG A 242 -8.64 4.02 2.63
CA ARG A 242 -9.68 3.16 3.19
C ARG A 242 -11.01 3.52 2.58
N VAL A 243 -11.71 2.52 2.09
CA VAL A 243 -13.00 2.64 1.41
C VAL A 243 -13.99 1.69 2.07
N ASP A 244 -15.16 2.20 2.42
CA ASP A 244 -16.28 1.40 2.94
C ASP A 244 -16.62 0.26 1.97
N GLN A 245 -16.71 -0.97 2.48
CA GLN A 245 -16.97 -2.17 1.69
C GLN A 245 -18.30 -2.09 0.96
N ALA A 246 -19.36 -1.55 1.58
CA ALA A 246 -20.67 -1.41 0.97
C ALA A 246 -20.66 -0.47 -0.25
N ARG A 247 -19.68 0.46 -0.33
CA ARG A 247 -19.51 1.42 -1.42
C ARG A 247 -18.36 1.07 -2.36
N SER A 248 -17.64 -0.01 -2.11
CA SER A 248 -16.45 -0.40 -2.86
C SER A 248 -16.74 -1.18 -4.15
N SER A 249 -18.00 -1.34 -4.53
CA SER A 249 -18.38 -1.95 -5.81
C SER A 249 -17.79 -1.15 -6.97
N GLY A 250 -17.09 -1.82 -7.89
CA GLY A 250 -16.39 -1.17 -9.00
C GLY A 250 -14.99 -0.63 -8.67
N LEU A 251 -14.48 -0.78 -7.44
CA LEU A 251 -13.11 -0.43 -7.09
C LEU A 251 -12.12 -1.33 -7.84
N ALA A 252 -11.32 -0.73 -8.71
CA ALA A 252 -10.36 -1.43 -9.57
C ALA A 252 -9.06 -0.64 -9.72
N VAL A 253 -8.01 -1.34 -10.15
CA VAL A 253 -6.73 -0.73 -10.52
C VAL A 253 -6.92 0.16 -11.75
N GLY A 254 -6.21 1.29 -11.79
CA GLY A 254 -6.23 2.24 -12.88
C GLY A 254 -7.32 3.33 -12.78
N LEU A 255 -8.22 3.26 -11.80
CA LEU A 255 -9.25 4.30 -11.61
C LEU A 255 -8.60 5.65 -11.32
N PRO A 256 -9.08 6.74 -11.97
CA PRO A 256 -8.64 8.10 -11.65
C PRO A 256 -9.02 8.49 -10.23
N ALA A 257 -8.13 9.20 -9.57
CA ALA A 257 -8.30 9.67 -8.20
C ALA A 257 -8.06 11.18 -8.11
N GLN A 258 -8.87 11.84 -7.29
CA GLN A 258 -8.66 13.21 -6.84
C GLN A 258 -8.26 13.14 -5.37
N ILE A 259 -7.05 13.64 -5.08
CA ILE A 259 -6.44 13.59 -3.75
C ILE A 259 -6.40 15.01 -3.19
N THR A 260 -6.95 15.18 -2.00
CA THR A 260 -6.90 16.45 -1.26
C THR A 260 -6.19 16.21 0.07
N LEU A 261 -5.02 16.81 0.25
CA LEU A 261 -4.25 16.73 1.49
C LEU A 261 -4.84 17.66 2.55
N ARG A 262 -4.87 17.22 3.81
CA ARG A 262 -5.40 18.05 4.90
C ARG A 262 -4.60 19.36 5.10
N SER A 263 -3.31 19.34 4.84
CA SER A 263 -2.45 20.53 4.89
C SER A 263 -2.73 21.54 3.75
N ARG A 264 -3.42 21.09 2.67
CA ARG A 264 -3.62 21.84 1.43
C ARG A 264 -5.01 21.65 0.85
N MET A 265 -6.04 21.94 1.65
CA MET A 265 -7.45 21.68 1.29
C MET A 265 -7.92 22.36 0.00
N GLN A 266 -7.24 23.41 -0.44
CA GLN A 266 -7.59 24.14 -1.68
C GLN A 266 -6.93 23.55 -2.93
N GLN A 267 -6.02 22.58 -2.78
CA GLN A 267 -5.30 21.98 -3.89
C GLN A 267 -5.75 20.53 -4.10
N VAL A 268 -6.39 20.29 -5.24
CA VAL A 268 -6.73 18.93 -5.68
C VAL A 268 -5.58 18.40 -6.52
N LEU A 269 -5.01 17.27 -6.09
CA LEU A 269 -3.94 16.55 -6.77
C LEU A 269 -4.54 15.39 -7.55
N ALA A 270 -4.03 15.16 -8.76
CA ALA A 270 -4.40 14.02 -9.57
C ALA A 270 -3.59 12.78 -9.16
N GLY A 271 -4.23 11.63 -9.26
CA GLY A 271 -3.62 10.33 -9.02
C GLY A 271 -4.43 9.20 -9.61
N ARG A 272 -3.99 8.00 -9.39
CA ARG A 272 -4.67 6.78 -9.84
C ARG A 272 -4.53 5.65 -8.84
N VAL A 273 -5.48 4.74 -8.84
CA VAL A 273 -5.41 3.49 -8.06
C VAL A 273 -4.33 2.60 -8.66
N GLU A 274 -3.26 2.37 -7.93
CA GLU A 274 -2.15 1.49 -8.33
C GLU A 274 -2.41 0.05 -7.91
N ARG A 275 -3.03 -0.14 -6.75
CA ARG A 275 -3.31 -1.47 -6.20
C ARG A 275 -4.57 -1.45 -5.33
N VAL A 276 -5.32 -2.53 -5.36
CA VAL A 276 -6.42 -2.81 -4.44
C VAL A 276 -6.06 -4.07 -3.66
N GLU A 277 -6.12 -4.02 -2.35
CA GLU A 277 -5.85 -5.18 -1.51
C GLU A 277 -7.01 -6.19 -1.62
N LEU A 278 -6.65 -7.47 -1.73
CA LEU A 278 -7.65 -8.55 -1.77
C LEU A 278 -8.28 -8.79 -0.40
N GLN A 279 -7.53 -8.51 0.66
CA GLN A 279 -7.99 -8.67 2.03
C GLN A 279 -8.73 -7.40 2.46
N ALA A 280 -9.98 -7.56 2.89
CA ALA A 280 -10.72 -6.52 3.58
C ALA A 280 -10.51 -6.65 5.10
N ASP A 281 -10.63 -5.55 5.81
CA ASP A 281 -10.64 -5.56 7.28
C ASP A 281 -12.03 -6.01 7.76
N ALA A 282 -12.09 -7.15 8.44
CA ALA A 282 -13.35 -7.73 8.92
C ALA A 282 -13.94 -6.97 10.13
N VAL A 283 -13.16 -6.12 10.79
CA VAL A 283 -13.60 -5.36 11.98
C VAL A 283 -14.14 -3.99 11.56
N THR A 284 -13.42 -3.30 10.66
CA THR A 284 -13.82 -1.96 10.20
C THR A 284 -14.71 -2.02 8.95
N GLU A 285 -14.88 -3.19 8.34
CA GLU A 285 -15.59 -3.39 7.06
C GLU A 285 -15.05 -2.48 5.95
N GLU A 286 -13.73 -2.25 5.92
CA GLU A 286 -13.07 -1.39 4.96
C GLU A 286 -12.25 -2.22 3.96
N ARG A 287 -12.18 -1.76 2.73
CA ARG A 287 -11.23 -2.21 1.72
C ARG A 287 -10.13 -1.18 1.54
N ILE A 288 -8.92 -1.67 1.35
CA ILE A 288 -7.73 -0.83 1.20
C ILE A 288 -7.35 -0.73 -0.27
N ALA A 289 -7.13 0.48 -0.73
CA ALA A 289 -6.55 0.77 -2.04
C ALA A 289 -5.33 1.68 -1.87
N GLN A 290 -4.28 1.43 -2.65
CA GLN A 290 -3.13 2.31 -2.73
C GLN A 290 -3.29 3.21 -3.96
N VAL A 291 -3.30 4.51 -3.70
CA VAL A 291 -3.48 5.55 -4.72
C VAL A 291 -2.16 6.29 -4.91
N MET A 292 -1.60 6.19 -6.11
CA MET A 292 -0.36 6.87 -6.46
C MET A 292 -0.66 8.29 -6.95
N PHE A 293 0.18 9.25 -6.57
CA PHE A 293 0.14 10.60 -7.12
C PHE A 293 0.68 10.58 -8.56
N ASP A 294 0.03 11.26 -9.48
CA ASP A 294 0.61 11.48 -10.82
C ASP A 294 1.85 12.38 -10.75
N GLN A 295 1.86 13.33 -9.80
CA GLN A 295 3.02 14.15 -9.44
C GLN A 295 3.07 14.29 -7.92
N ILE A 296 4.16 13.84 -7.32
CA ILE A 296 4.36 13.95 -5.87
C ILE A 296 4.62 15.42 -5.54
N PRO A 297 3.80 16.05 -4.68
CA PRO A 297 4.00 17.43 -4.30
C PRO A 297 5.26 17.60 -3.45
N ALA A 298 5.93 18.74 -3.60
CA ALA A 298 7.06 19.08 -2.75
C ALA A 298 6.64 19.18 -1.28
N ALA A 299 7.52 18.77 -0.37
CA ALA A 299 7.32 18.79 1.08
C ALA A 299 6.06 18.02 1.55
N LEU A 300 5.78 16.87 0.94
CA LEU A 300 4.76 15.94 1.39
C LEU A 300 5.26 15.16 2.60
N SER A 301 4.49 15.13 3.67
CA SER A 301 4.84 14.41 4.90
C SER A 301 4.26 13.00 4.91
N ILE A 302 5.08 12.01 5.26
CA ILE A 302 4.60 10.65 5.53
C ILE A 302 3.75 10.68 6.81
N GLY A 303 2.61 9.98 6.80
CA GLY A 303 1.63 10.04 7.89
C GLY A 303 0.58 11.15 7.71
N GLU A 304 0.71 12.02 6.71
CA GLU A 304 -0.28 13.05 6.43
C GLU A 304 -1.61 12.44 5.97
N MET A 305 -2.72 12.98 6.47
CA MET A 305 -4.05 12.52 6.07
C MET A 305 -4.45 13.14 4.73
N ALA A 306 -5.07 12.31 3.89
CA ALA A 306 -5.61 12.68 2.60
C ALA A 306 -7.06 12.22 2.45
N GLU A 307 -7.87 13.06 1.86
CA GLU A 307 -9.20 12.72 1.37
C GLU A 307 -9.08 12.38 -0.12
N VAL A 308 -9.64 11.25 -0.51
CA VAL A 308 -9.52 10.77 -1.89
C VAL A 308 -10.90 10.44 -2.43
N THR A 309 -11.19 11.01 -3.60
CA THR A 309 -12.37 10.68 -4.38
C THR A 309 -11.94 9.90 -5.62
N LEU A 310 -12.36 8.64 -5.70
CA LEU A 310 -12.13 7.77 -6.85
C LEU A 310 -13.29 7.92 -7.83
N GLN A 311 -12.99 8.12 -9.10
CA GLN A 311 -13.98 8.11 -10.17
C GLN A 311 -14.14 6.69 -10.68
N LEU A 312 -15.33 6.11 -10.48
CA LEU A 312 -15.67 4.79 -11.02
C LEU A 312 -15.96 4.88 -12.51
N GLN A 313 -16.06 3.71 -13.14
CA GLN A 313 -16.45 3.64 -14.54
C GLN A 313 -17.86 4.22 -14.73
N GLU A 314 -18.06 4.87 -15.86
CA GLU A 314 -19.34 5.40 -16.27
C GLU A 314 -20.36 4.26 -16.42
N THR A 315 -21.55 4.44 -15.83
CA THR A 315 -22.61 3.45 -15.95
C THR A 315 -23.26 3.51 -17.33
N ASP A 316 -23.84 2.42 -17.75
CA ASP A 316 -24.73 2.44 -18.91
C ASP A 316 -25.84 3.48 -18.69
N PRO A 317 -26.38 4.09 -19.79
CA PRO A 317 -27.47 5.04 -19.68
C PRO A 317 -28.66 4.44 -18.92
N ALA A 318 -29.04 5.11 -17.85
CA ALA A 318 -30.13 4.69 -16.97
C ALA A 318 -30.97 5.88 -16.55
N LEU A 319 -32.13 5.63 -15.98
CA LEU A 319 -33.00 6.69 -15.50
C LEU A 319 -32.34 7.40 -14.33
N VAL A 320 -32.23 8.72 -14.44
CA VAL A 320 -31.51 9.54 -13.46
C VAL A 320 -32.42 10.67 -12.95
N VAL A 321 -32.35 10.90 -11.64
CA VAL A 321 -33.02 12.01 -10.97
C VAL A 321 -32.04 12.70 -10.00
N GLN A 322 -32.41 13.87 -9.48
CA GLN A 322 -31.65 14.50 -8.42
C GLN A 322 -31.81 13.73 -7.11
N GLN A 323 -30.74 13.63 -6.31
CA GLN A 323 -30.74 13.00 -4.98
C GLN A 323 -31.81 13.59 -4.05
N ALA A 324 -32.09 14.88 -4.20
CA ALA A 324 -33.14 15.56 -3.44
C ALA A 324 -34.56 15.05 -3.75
N SER A 325 -34.77 14.32 -4.85
CA SER A 325 -36.05 13.67 -5.17
C SER A 325 -36.26 12.37 -4.38
N VAL A 326 -35.20 11.83 -3.73
CA VAL A 326 -35.28 10.62 -2.91
C VAL A 326 -35.93 10.98 -1.59
N GLN A 327 -37.13 10.44 -1.34
CA GLN A 327 -37.87 10.69 -0.11
C GLN A 327 -38.36 9.40 0.50
N THR A 328 -38.60 9.44 1.81
CA THR A 328 -39.18 8.31 2.54
C THR A 328 -40.60 8.68 2.95
N HIS A 329 -41.56 7.84 2.58
CA HIS A 329 -42.96 7.98 2.95
C HIS A 329 -43.48 6.66 3.49
N GLN A 330 -44.08 6.66 4.70
CA GLN A 330 -44.61 5.47 5.38
C GLN A 330 -43.60 4.28 5.43
N GLY A 331 -42.30 4.59 5.71
CA GLY A 331 -41.25 3.57 5.81
C GLY A 331 -40.73 3.04 4.46
N ARG A 332 -41.21 3.54 3.33
CA ARG A 332 -40.76 3.18 1.99
C ARG A 332 -39.96 4.31 1.37
N THR A 333 -38.87 3.98 0.75
CA THR A 333 -38.06 4.94 0.00
C THR A 333 -38.52 5.01 -1.46
N GLY A 334 -38.67 6.20 -1.97
CA GLY A 334 -39.20 6.42 -3.32
C GLY A 334 -39.15 7.87 -3.74
N ALA A 335 -40.01 8.26 -4.68
CA ALA A 335 -40.15 9.64 -5.16
C ALA A 335 -41.64 10.02 -5.35
N TRP A 336 -41.95 11.31 -5.19
CA TRP A 336 -43.25 11.85 -5.53
C TRP A 336 -43.31 12.12 -7.03
N ARG A 337 -44.11 11.35 -7.75
CA ARG A 337 -44.33 11.48 -9.18
C ARG A 337 -45.57 12.32 -9.43
N LEU A 338 -45.45 13.28 -10.34
CA LEU A 338 -46.56 14.06 -10.87
C LEU A 338 -47.10 13.36 -12.11
N LYS A 339 -48.32 12.87 -12.04
CA LYS A 339 -49.02 12.25 -13.17
C LYS A 339 -50.47 12.69 -13.14
N ASP A 340 -51.01 13.07 -14.33
CA ASP A 340 -52.41 13.52 -14.54
C ASP A 340 -52.89 14.60 -13.55
N GLY A 341 -52.00 15.51 -13.21
CA GLY A 341 -52.30 16.63 -12.24
C GLY A 341 -52.36 16.18 -10.78
N ALA A 342 -51.97 14.97 -10.43
CA ALA A 342 -51.92 14.45 -9.06
C ALA A 342 -50.51 14.01 -8.65
N LEU A 343 -50.22 14.17 -7.33
CA LEU A 343 -49.00 13.66 -6.73
C LEU A 343 -49.22 12.22 -6.20
N ASN A 344 -48.43 11.31 -6.70
CA ASN A 344 -48.44 9.90 -6.30
C ASN A 344 -47.05 9.51 -5.80
N PHE A 345 -46.97 8.90 -4.60
CA PHE A 345 -45.71 8.33 -4.12
C PHE A 345 -45.46 7.01 -4.81
N VAL A 346 -44.28 6.88 -5.43
CA VAL A 346 -43.85 5.68 -6.12
C VAL A 346 -42.62 5.14 -5.38
N SER A 347 -42.67 3.86 -4.97
CA SER A 347 -41.51 3.18 -4.41
C SER A 347 -40.51 2.97 -5.54
N VAL A 348 -39.26 3.38 -5.31
CA VAL A 348 -38.19 3.33 -6.32
C VAL A 348 -37.01 2.57 -5.70
N GLN A 349 -36.44 1.65 -6.49
CA GLN A 349 -35.16 1.06 -6.17
C GLN A 349 -34.04 1.98 -6.71
N TRP A 350 -33.22 2.43 -5.83
CA TRP A 350 -32.12 3.36 -6.15
C TRP A 350 -30.84 2.58 -6.42
N GLY A 351 -30.04 3.04 -7.37
CA GLY A 351 -28.76 2.50 -7.75
C GLY A 351 -27.60 3.43 -7.40
N ALA A 352 -26.66 3.58 -8.33
CA ALA A 352 -25.48 4.41 -8.16
C ALA A 352 -25.82 5.90 -8.00
N SER A 353 -25.04 6.61 -7.22
CA SER A 353 -25.11 8.08 -7.06
C SER A 353 -23.83 8.73 -7.55
N SER A 354 -23.95 9.97 -8.04
CA SER A 354 -22.83 10.77 -8.53
C SER A 354 -22.58 11.97 -7.62
N PRO A 355 -21.36 12.50 -7.53
CA PRO A 355 -21.00 13.65 -6.69
C PRO A 355 -21.78 14.92 -7.01
N ASP A 356 -22.30 15.05 -8.23
CA ASP A 356 -23.11 16.18 -8.69
C ASP A 356 -24.56 16.13 -8.17
N GLY A 357 -24.86 15.19 -7.26
CA GLY A 357 -26.17 15.05 -6.64
C GLY A 357 -27.20 14.34 -7.49
N ARG A 358 -26.79 13.54 -8.48
CA ARG A 358 -27.69 12.68 -9.27
C ARG A 358 -27.68 11.25 -8.74
N VAL A 359 -28.82 10.57 -8.87
CA VAL A 359 -29.00 9.17 -8.46
C VAL A 359 -29.72 8.38 -9.54
N GLN A 360 -29.32 7.14 -9.73
CA GLN A 360 -29.93 6.20 -10.67
C GLN A 360 -31.20 5.59 -10.07
N ALA A 361 -32.28 5.56 -10.84
CA ALA A 361 -33.47 4.80 -10.54
C ALA A 361 -33.43 3.48 -11.32
N LEU A 362 -33.32 2.36 -10.60
CA LEU A 362 -33.28 1.00 -11.18
C LEU A 362 -34.65 0.51 -11.55
N SER A 363 -35.67 0.88 -10.77
CA SER A 363 -37.07 0.50 -11.03
C SER A 363 -38.04 1.52 -10.40
N GLY A 364 -39.26 1.54 -10.86
CA GLY A 364 -40.36 2.37 -10.31
C GLY A 364 -40.61 3.68 -11.04
N LEU A 365 -39.73 4.15 -11.91
CA LEU A 365 -39.89 5.34 -12.73
C LEU A 365 -39.75 4.99 -14.21
N ALA A 366 -40.31 5.83 -15.07
CA ALA A 366 -40.18 5.76 -16.53
C ALA A 366 -39.51 7.01 -17.09
N SER A 367 -38.92 6.89 -18.28
CA SER A 367 -38.38 8.05 -18.99
C SER A 367 -39.48 9.04 -19.31
N GLY A 368 -39.27 10.32 -19.00
CA GLY A 368 -40.27 11.37 -19.18
C GLY A 368 -41.18 11.59 -17.96
N ASP A 369 -41.17 10.71 -16.96
CA ASP A 369 -41.88 10.97 -15.68
C ASP A 369 -41.41 12.29 -15.07
N THR A 370 -42.33 13.03 -14.45
CA THR A 370 -41.98 14.24 -13.71
C THR A 370 -41.99 13.93 -12.22
N VAL A 371 -40.88 14.20 -11.52
CA VAL A 371 -40.73 13.94 -10.08
C VAL A 371 -40.46 15.22 -9.31
N VAL A 372 -40.94 15.28 -8.06
CA VAL A 372 -40.71 16.41 -7.17
C VAL A 372 -39.28 16.35 -6.64
N VAL A 373 -38.58 17.47 -6.68
CA VAL A 373 -37.23 17.64 -6.12
C VAL A 373 -37.31 18.23 -4.72
N TYR A 374 -38.03 19.39 -4.59
CA TYR A 374 -38.20 20.06 -3.32
C TYR A 374 -39.65 20.45 -3.12
N SER A 375 -40.09 20.54 -1.88
CA SER A 375 -41.40 21.03 -1.46
C SER A 375 -41.26 21.93 -0.24
N ASP A 376 -42.11 22.96 -0.14
CA ASP A 376 -42.11 23.87 1.02
C ASP A 376 -42.82 23.25 2.26
N ARG A 377 -43.57 22.15 2.08
CA ARG A 377 -44.27 21.40 3.13
C ARG A 377 -44.19 19.90 2.87
N PRO A 378 -44.40 19.08 3.91
CA PRO A 378 -44.51 17.63 3.73
C PRO A 378 -45.61 17.26 2.74
N LEU A 379 -45.30 16.34 1.82
CA LEU A 379 -46.25 15.88 0.80
C LEU A 379 -47.02 14.66 1.30
N SER A 380 -48.29 14.61 0.91
CA SER A 380 -49.16 13.45 1.08
C SER A 380 -50.00 13.21 -0.17
N VAL A 381 -50.59 12.03 -0.31
CA VAL A 381 -51.50 11.72 -1.41
C VAL A 381 -52.67 12.68 -1.36
N GLY A 382 -52.94 13.34 -2.49
CA GLY A 382 -54.02 14.35 -2.58
C GLY A 382 -53.68 15.77 -2.16
N THR A 383 -52.39 16.07 -1.80
CA THR A 383 -51.93 17.41 -1.52
C THR A 383 -52.12 18.31 -2.74
N ARG A 384 -52.84 19.44 -2.57
CA ARG A 384 -52.88 20.48 -3.62
C ARG A 384 -51.52 21.12 -3.77
N PHE A 385 -51.02 21.22 -4.96
CA PHE A 385 -49.66 21.73 -5.22
C PHE A 385 -49.66 22.76 -6.32
N LYS A 386 -48.60 23.56 -6.34
CA LYS A 386 -48.29 24.51 -7.41
C LYS A 386 -46.82 24.29 -7.80
N VAL A 387 -46.56 24.04 -9.07
CA VAL A 387 -45.19 23.93 -9.60
C VAL A 387 -44.59 25.33 -9.70
N VAL A 388 -43.42 25.47 -9.10
CA VAL A 388 -42.64 26.73 -9.12
C VAL A 388 -41.23 26.44 -9.58
N ASN A 389 -40.57 27.40 -10.20
CA ASN A 389 -39.18 27.24 -10.69
C ASN A 389 -38.13 27.29 -9.58
N SER A 390 -38.44 27.92 -8.43
CA SER A 390 -37.57 27.99 -7.27
C SER A 390 -38.41 28.18 -6.00
N LEU A 391 -38.04 27.50 -4.92
CA LEU A 391 -38.63 27.71 -3.57
C LEU A 391 -37.94 28.85 -2.81
N VAL A 392 -36.74 29.21 -3.21
CA VAL A 392 -36.02 30.38 -2.62
C VAL A 392 -36.45 31.60 -3.35
N ASN A 393 -37.26 32.46 -2.68
CA ASN A 393 -37.41 33.83 -3.12
C ASN A 393 -36.01 34.48 -3.12
N LYS A 394 -35.52 34.89 -4.29
CA LYS A 394 -34.41 35.82 -4.34
C LYS A 394 -34.89 37.06 -3.59
N ALA A 395 -34.50 37.21 -2.32
CA ALA A 395 -34.48 38.50 -1.70
C ALA A 395 -33.62 39.38 -2.61
N GLN A 396 -34.23 40.32 -3.27
CA GLN A 396 -33.51 41.38 -3.97
C GLN A 396 -32.63 42.10 -2.94
N PRO A 397 -31.39 42.48 -3.34
CA PRO A 397 -30.48 43.22 -2.49
C PRO A 397 -31.01 44.56 -2.04
#